data_a6a2ac199c13142b40982c49fbd24759
#
_entry.id   a6a2ac199c13142b40982c49fbd24759
#
_cell.length_a   1.000
_cell.length_b   1.000
_cell.length_c   1.000
_cell.angle_alpha   90.00
_cell.angle_beta   90.00
_cell.angle_gamma   90.00
#
_symmetry.space_group_name_H-M   'P 1'
#
loop_
_entity.id
_entity.type
_entity.pdbx_description
1 polymer ?
#
loop_
_entity_poly.entity_id
_entity_poly.type
_entity_poly.pdbx_seq_one_letter_code
_entity_poly.pdbx_strand_id
1 'polypeptide(L)'
;MNSNWVKHAISEINADYQRSADTHLIRLALPGFAGIQLYLKDESTHPTGSLKHRLARSLFLYGLCNGWIKEGTTIVESSSGSTAVSEAYFARLLGLPFIAVMPSCTAKRKIEQIEFYGGRCHFVESACEIYAASEMLARELNGHYMDQFTFAERATDWRGNNNIADSIFRQMTHEPHPVPSYIVMSAGTGGTSATIGRYIRCQGYDTQLMVVDPQNSVFLDYWQSRNADLRSPVGSKIEGIGRPRVEPSFIPDVVDEMLRVPDAASVATAHWLETQLGRKVGASTGTNMWGALQLAARMREEGRTGSIVTLLCDSGERYLETYYNAEWVQANIGDIAPWKAQIAQLVK
;
A
#
# COMPACT_ATOMS: atom_id res chain seq x y z
N MET A 1 -21.34 13.00 -24.91
CA MET A 1 -20.62 12.00 -24.06
C MET A 1 -20.98 10.61 -24.55
N ASN A 2 -20.00 9.77 -24.85
CA ASN A 2 -20.29 8.36 -25.19
C ASN A 2 -20.65 7.59 -23.89
N SER A 3 -21.87 7.83 -23.41
CA SER A 3 -22.43 7.26 -22.18
C SER A 3 -22.39 5.71 -22.16
N ASN A 4 -22.42 5.08 -23.34
CA ASN A 4 -22.47 3.63 -23.44
C ASN A 4 -21.10 2.99 -23.18
N TRP A 5 -20.00 3.57 -23.67
CA TRP A 5 -18.67 3.07 -23.40
C TRP A 5 -18.31 3.20 -21.91
N VAL A 6 -18.60 4.35 -21.27
CA VAL A 6 -18.37 4.55 -19.83
C VAL A 6 -19.15 3.55 -18.99
N LYS A 7 -20.42 3.29 -19.32
CA LYS A 7 -21.23 2.26 -18.65
C LYS A 7 -20.61 0.88 -18.80
N HIS A 8 -20.16 0.55 -20.01
CA HIS A 8 -19.48 -0.72 -20.27
C HIS A 8 -18.18 -0.82 -19.48
N ALA A 9 -17.33 0.20 -19.47
CA ALA A 9 -16.08 0.24 -18.73
C ALA A 9 -16.29 0.03 -17.21
N ILE A 10 -17.26 0.70 -16.62
CA ILE A 10 -17.62 0.51 -15.20
C ILE A 10 -18.11 -0.93 -14.96
N SER A 11 -18.92 -1.48 -15.86
CA SER A 11 -19.41 -2.85 -15.79
C SER A 11 -18.27 -3.86 -15.84
N GLU A 12 -17.29 -3.68 -16.73
CA GLU A 12 -16.11 -4.56 -16.83
C GLU A 12 -15.24 -4.54 -15.57
N ILE A 13 -14.98 -3.36 -14.99
CA ILE A 13 -14.24 -3.23 -13.73
C ILE A 13 -14.97 -3.93 -12.58
N ASN A 14 -16.30 -3.77 -12.48
CA ASN A 14 -17.09 -4.41 -11.45
C ASN A 14 -17.19 -5.92 -11.66
N ALA A 15 -17.32 -6.38 -12.91
CA ALA A 15 -17.31 -7.81 -13.23
C ALA A 15 -15.96 -8.45 -12.89
N ASP A 16 -14.85 -7.81 -13.19
CA ASP A 16 -13.51 -8.26 -12.82
C ASP A 16 -13.38 -8.46 -11.31
N TYR A 17 -13.83 -7.49 -10.53
CA TYR A 17 -13.87 -7.60 -9.08
C TYR A 17 -14.74 -8.78 -8.60
N GLN A 18 -15.91 -8.98 -9.17
CA GLN A 18 -16.86 -10.03 -8.76
C GLN A 18 -16.41 -11.45 -9.15
N ARG A 19 -15.40 -11.60 -10.03
CA ARG A 19 -14.83 -12.91 -10.39
C ARG A 19 -13.97 -13.50 -9.28
N SER A 20 -13.69 -12.75 -8.21
CA SER A 20 -12.90 -13.23 -7.07
C SER A 20 -13.70 -13.11 -5.77
N ALA A 21 -13.38 -14.00 -4.79
CA ALA A 21 -14.07 -14.02 -3.51
C ALA A 21 -13.60 -12.93 -2.54
N ASP A 22 -12.53 -12.24 -2.79
CA ASP A 22 -11.78 -11.31 -1.95
C ASP A 22 -10.41 -11.88 -1.54
N THR A 23 -9.55 -11.02 -1.01
CA THR A 23 -8.23 -11.39 -0.48
C THR A 23 -8.37 -12.09 0.88
N HIS A 24 -7.42 -12.97 1.19
CA HIS A 24 -7.48 -13.76 2.43
C HIS A 24 -7.15 -12.92 3.68
N LEU A 25 -7.68 -13.36 4.81
CA LEU A 25 -7.25 -12.96 6.14
C LEU A 25 -6.48 -14.12 6.78
N ILE A 26 -5.18 -13.98 6.98
CA ILE A 26 -4.31 -15.03 7.53
C ILE A 26 -4.16 -14.80 9.02
N ARG A 27 -4.52 -15.79 9.83
CA ARG A 27 -4.23 -15.79 11.25
C ARG A 27 -2.80 -16.24 11.49
N LEU A 28 -2.01 -15.41 12.18
CA LEU A 28 -0.66 -15.73 12.59
C LEU A 28 -0.66 -16.17 14.06
N ALA A 29 -0.41 -17.46 14.30
CA ALA A 29 -0.37 -18.00 15.66
C ALA A 29 1.01 -17.73 16.28
N LEU A 30 1.04 -16.90 17.31
CA LEU A 30 2.26 -16.57 18.06
C LEU A 30 2.05 -16.96 19.55
N PRO A 31 2.62 -18.08 20.01
CA PRO A 31 2.40 -18.59 21.39
C PRO A 31 2.76 -17.59 22.50
N GLY A 32 3.73 -16.70 22.26
CA GLY A 32 4.14 -15.67 23.23
C GLY A 32 3.11 -14.56 23.46
N PHE A 33 2.03 -14.51 22.68
CA PHE A 33 0.98 -13.48 22.78
C PHE A 33 -0.39 -14.10 23.17
N ALA A 34 -0.41 -14.77 24.33
CA ALA A 34 -1.65 -15.36 24.84
C ALA A 34 -2.77 -14.30 24.98
N GLY A 35 -3.95 -14.58 24.42
CA GLY A 35 -5.09 -13.64 24.43
C GLY A 35 -5.01 -12.50 23.41
N ILE A 36 -3.94 -12.40 22.63
CA ILE A 36 -3.77 -11.42 21.55
C ILE A 36 -3.69 -12.17 20.21
N GLN A 37 -4.60 -11.90 19.28
CA GLN A 37 -4.61 -12.53 17.97
C GLN A 37 -4.05 -11.56 16.93
N LEU A 38 -3.12 -12.04 16.10
CA LEU A 38 -2.57 -11.30 14.95
C LEU A 38 -3.11 -11.85 13.64
N TYR A 39 -3.48 -10.94 12.76
CA TYR A 39 -3.98 -11.26 11.42
C TYR A 39 -3.26 -10.43 10.37
N LEU A 40 -3.05 -11.05 9.19
CA LEU A 40 -2.52 -10.42 7.99
C LEU A 40 -3.62 -10.40 6.93
N LYS A 41 -4.06 -9.22 6.51
CA LYS A 41 -4.89 -9.07 5.32
C LYS A 41 -4.00 -9.18 4.08
N ASP A 42 -4.16 -10.26 3.33
CA ASP A 42 -3.25 -10.66 2.25
C ASP A 42 -3.60 -10.02 0.92
N GLU A 43 -3.13 -8.82 0.70
CA GLU A 43 -3.35 -8.07 -0.54
C GLU A 43 -2.42 -8.50 -1.70
N SER A 44 -1.51 -9.45 -1.47
CA SER A 44 -0.63 -9.99 -2.52
C SER A 44 -1.35 -10.92 -3.50
N THR A 45 -2.55 -11.37 -3.16
CA THR A 45 -3.35 -12.30 -3.96
C THR A 45 -4.18 -11.65 -5.06
N HIS A 46 -4.15 -10.32 -5.16
CA HIS A 46 -4.74 -9.62 -6.29
C HIS A 46 -4.07 -10.02 -7.64
N PRO A 47 -4.77 -9.91 -8.77
CA PRO A 47 -4.22 -10.22 -10.09
C PRO A 47 -2.87 -9.54 -10.39
N THR A 48 -2.67 -8.33 -9.87
CA THR A 48 -1.40 -7.58 -10.02
C THR A 48 -0.44 -7.78 -8.85
N GLY A 49 -0.75 -8.68 -7.91
CA GLY A 49 0.14 -9.11 -6.83
C GLY A 49 0.37 -8.08 -5.73
N SER A 50 -0.49 -7.08 -5.57
CA SER A 50 -0.32 -6.06 -4.53
C SER A 50 -1.61 -5.31 -4.14
N LEU A 51 -1.57 -4.69 -2.96
CA LEU A 51 -2.56 -3.72 -2.45
C LEU A 51 -2.93 -2.62 -3.45
N LYS A 52 -2.01 -2.22 -4.33
CA LYS A 52 -2.24 -1.16 -5.31
C LYS A 52 -3.31 -1.49 -6.35
N HIS A 53 -3.67 -2.75 -6.49
CA HIS A 53 -4.80 -3.17 -7.32
C HIS A 53 -6.11 -2.51 -6.89
N ARG A 54 -6.37 -2.42 -5.57
CA ARG A 54 -7.56 -1.71 -5.04
C ARG A 54 -7.51 -0.22 -5.36
N LEU A 55 -6.34 0.40 -5.21
CA LEU A 55 -6.16 1.82 -5.50
C LEU A 55 -6.40 2.11 -6.99
N ALA A 56 -5.75 1.37 -7.88
CA ALA A 56 -5.89 1.54 -9.32
C ALA A 56 -7.35 1.39 -9.76
N ARG A 57 -8.05 0.36 -9.27
CA ARG A 57 -9.48 0.19 -9.51
C ARG A 57 -10.28 1.43 -9.10
N SER A 58 -10.03 1.95 -7.90
CA SER A 58 -10.75 3.12 -7.39
C SER A 58 -10.46 4.37 -8.20
N LEU A 59 -9.21 4.60 -8.61
CA LEU A 59 -8.82 5.74 -9.44
C LEU A 59 -9.49 5.68 -10.83
N PHE A 60 -9.52 4.51 -11.47
CA PHE A 60 -10.23 4.33 -12.74
C PHE A 60 -11.72 4.62 -12.61
N LEU A 61 -12.40 4.05 -11.62
CA LEU A 61 -13.82 4.32 -11.37
C LEU A 61 -14.07 5.82 -11.11
N TYR A 62 -13.19 6.44 -10.31
CA TYR A 62 -13.28 7.86 -10.01
C TYR A 62 -13.14 8.72 -11.28
N GLY A 63 -12.12 8.45 -12.10
CA GLY A 63 -11.92 9.17 -13.37
C GLY A 63 -13.06 8.96 -14.38
N LEU A 64 -13.59 7.73 -14.48
CA LEU A 64 -14.75 7.41 -15.32
C LEU A 64 -16.02 8.15 -14.87
N CYS A 65 -16.31 8.12 -13.57
CA CYS A 65 -17.50 8.76 -13.01
C CYS A 65 -17.45 10.29 -13.07
N ASN A 66 -16.25 10.88 -13.01
CA ASN A 66 -16.04 12.32 -13.18
C ASN A 66 -15.98 12.75 -14.65
N GLY A 67 -16.04 11.80 -15.59
CA GLY A 67 -15.97 12.11 -17.03
C GLY A 67 -14.58 12.50 -17.52
N TRP A 68 -13.54 12.24 -16.74
CA TRP A 68 -12.14 12.50 -17.10
C TRP A 68 -11.59 11.41 -18.02
N ILE A 69 -12.02 10.16 -17.82
CA ILE A 69 -11.65 9.02 -18.64
C ILE A 69 -12.80 8.71 -19.60
N LYS A 70 -12.48 8.62 -20.87
CA LYS A 70 -13.40 8.33 -21.99
C LYS A 70 -12.76 7.29 -22.89
N GLU A 71 -13.52 6.80 -23.86
CA GLU A 71 -13.01 5.90 -24.90
C GLU A 71 -11.76 6.51 -25.59
N GLY A 72 -10.67 5.74 -25.64
CA GLY A 72 -9.42 6.16 -26.25
C GLY A 72 -8.57 7.12 -25.40
N THR A 73 -8.99 7.51 -24.18
CA THR A 73 -8.19 8.36 -23.31
C THR A 73 -6.87 7.67 -22.95
N THR A 74 -5.75 8.33 -23.21
CA THR A 74 -4.44 7.88 -22.73
C THR A 74 -4.32 8.14 -21.23
N ILE A 75 -4.01 7.09 -20.47
CA ILE A 75 -3.80 7.17 -19.03
C ILE A 75 -2.33 7.38 -18.75
N VAL A 76 -2.01 8.31 -17.86
CA VAL A 76 -0.64 8.62 -17.43
C VAL A 76 -0.53 8.54 -15.93
N GLU A 77 0.55 7.92 -15.41
CA GLU A 77 0.83 7.91 -13.97
C GLU A 77 2.33 8.08 -13.68
N SER A 78 2.64 8.83 -12.63
CA SER A 78 3.99 9.01 -12.08
C SER A 78 4.34 7.87 -11.13
N SER A 79 4.70 6.71 -11.68
CA SER A 79 5.05 5.54 -10.88
C SER A 79 5.90 4.54 -11.66
N SER A 80 6.88 3.95 -10.99
CA SER A 80 7.66 2.81 -11.49
C SER A 80 7.33 1.50 -10.74
N GLY A 81 6.38 1.54 -9.80
CA GLY A 81 6.09 0.44 -8.88
C GLY A 81 4.73 -0.22 -9.11
N SER A 82 4.22 -0.81 -8.03
CA SER A 82 2.98 -1.60 -8.05
C SER A 82 1.75 -0.82 -8.53
N THR A 83 1.70 0.52 -8.36
CA THR A 83 0.62 1.35 -8.89
C THR A 83 0.62 1.32 -10.41
N ALA A 84 1.77 1.59 -11.06
CA ALA A 84 1.86 1.56 -12.51
C ALA A 84 1.49 0.18 -13.10
N VAL A 85 1.92 -0.91 -12.45
CA VAL A 85 1.55 -2.28 -12.85
C VAL A 85 0.04 -2.49 -12.75
N SER A 86 -0.58 -2.01 -11.66
CA SER A 86 -2.02 -2.17 -11.44
C SER A 86 -2.84 -1.30 -12.39
N GLU A 87 -2.39 -0.10 -12.67
CA GLU A 87 -3.05 0.79 -13.63
C GLU A 87 -2.91 0.30 -15.07
N ALA A 88 -1.74 -0.25 -15.45
CA ALA A 88 -1.56 -0.91 -16.75
C ALA A 88 -2.54 -2.08 -16.93
N TYR A 89 -2.79 -2.87 -15.87
CA TYR A 89 -3.80 -3.93 -15.87
C TYR A 89 -5.20 -3.40 -16.20
N PHE A 90 -5.67 -2.36 -15.50
CA PHE A 90 -7.00 -1.80 -15.74
C PHE A 90 -7.09 -1.06 -17.08
N ALA A 91 -6.04 -0.37 -17.50
CA ALA A 91 -5.98 0.24 -18.83
C ALA A 91 -6.11 -0.82 -19.93
N ARG A 92 -5.39 -1.95 -19.81
CA ARG A 92 -5.52 -3.10 -20.73
C ARG A 92 -6.93 -3.68 -20.71
N LEU A 93 -7.54 -3.85 -19.53
CA LEU A 93 -8.91 -4.36 -19.39
C LEU A 93 -9.93 -3.51 -20.17
N LEU A 94 -9.70 -2.18 -20.18
CA LEU A 94 -10.58 -1.21 -20.84
C LEU A 94 -10.18 -0.87 -22.28
N GLY A 95 -9.08 -1.45 -22.80
CA GLY A 95 -8.53 -1.13 -24.13
C GLY A 95 -7.97 0.30 -24.21
N LEU A 96 -7.49 0.87 -23.11
CA LEU A 96 -6.92 2.22 -23.06
C LEU A 96 -5.38 2.18 -23.13
N PRO A 97 -4.74 3.16 -23.80
CA PRO A 97 -3.30 3.34 -23.70
C PRO A 97 -2.88 3.74 -22.28
N PHE A 98 -1.76 3.17 -21.79
CA PHE A 98 -1.18 3.53 -20.48
C PHE A 98 0.30 3.90 -20.61
N ILE A 99 0.71 4.99 -19.95
CA ILE A 99 2.09 5.46 -19.90
C ILE A 99 2.49 5.69 -18.43
N ALA A 100 3.50 4.96 -17.98
CA ALA A 100 4.15 5.16 -16.69
C ALA A 100 5.34 6.10 -16.83
N VAL A 101 5.37 7.20 -16.10
CA VAL A 101 6.50 8.14 -16.06
C VAL A 101 7.41 7.78 -14.89
N MET A 102 8.70 7.58 -15.17
CA MET A 102 9.66 7.09 -14.19
C MET A 102 11.09 7.56 -14.47
N PRO A 103 11.99 7.52 -13.47
CA PRO A 103 13.40 7.80 -13.68
C PRO A 103 14.06 6.78 -14.62
N SER A 104 15.02 7.24 -15.45
CA SER A 104 15.78 6.39 -16.37
C SER A 104 16.57 5.26 -15.69
N CYS A 105 16.93 5.44 -14.40
CA CYS A 105 17.60 4.43 -13.58
C CYS A 105 16.65 3.33 -13.02
N THR A 106 15.38 3.30 -13.42
CA THR A 106 14.41 2.28 -12.95
C THR A 106 14.85 0.88 -13.38
N ALA A 107 14.80 -0.07 -12.43
CA ALA A 107 15.21 -1.45 -12.68
C ALA A 107 14.39 -2.09 -13.81
N LYS A 108 15.07 -2.81 -14.71
CA LYS A 108 14.49 -3.46 -15.91
C LYS A 108 13.27 -4.33 -15.58
N ARG A 109 13.35 -5.10 -14.51
CA ARG A 109 12.23 -5.97 -14.05
C ARG A 109 10.93 -5.20 -13.78
N LYS A 110 11.01 -3.96 -13.30
CA LYS A 110 9.84 -3.11 -13.07
C LYS A 110 9.22 -2.66 -14.40
N ILE A 111 10.05 -2.31 -15.35
CA ILE A 111 9.65 -1.94 -16.71
C ILE A 111 8.93 -3.14 -17.36
N GLU A 112 9.52 -4.32 -17.33
CA GLU A 112 8.97 -5.55 -17.88
C GLU A 112 7.59 -5.91 -17.29
N GLN A 113 7.36 -5.64 -15.98
CA GLN A 113 6.06 -5.86 -15.36
C GLN A 113 4.97 -4.91 -15.88
N ILE A 114 5.30 -3.67 -16.16
CA ILE A 114 4.37 -2.69 -16.73
C ILE A 114 4.07 -3.06 -18.20
N GLU A 115 5.11 -3.39 -18.97
CA GLU A 115 5.01 -3.77 -20.37
C GLU A 115 4.24 -5.08 -20.56
N PHE A 116 4.33 -6.03 -19.61
CA PHE A 116 3.54 -7.26 -19.61
C PHE A 116 2.02 -7.00 -19.68
N TYR A 117 1.56 -5.91 -19.07
CA TYR A 117 0.16 -5.47 -19.18
C TYR A 117 -0.08 -4.50 -20.35
N GLY A 118 0.88 -4.31 -21.25
CA GLY A 118 0.76 -3.45 -22.43
C GLY A 118 0.99 -1.96 -22.15
N GLY A 119 1.46 -1.61 -20.96
CA GLY A 119 1.86 -0.26 -20.62
C GLY A 119 3.16 0.16 -21.31
N ARG A 120 3.36 1.45 -21.50
CA ARG A 120 4.60 2.05 -22.00
C ARG A 120 5.29 2.79 -20.88
N CYS A 121 6.63 2.89 -20.93
CA CYS A 121 7.42 3.65 -19.97
C CYS A 121 7.97 4.92 -20.63
N HIS A 122 7.79 6.05 -19.98
CA HIS A 122 8.37 7.33 -20.33
C HIS A 122 9.44 7.68 -19.29
N PHE A 123 10.68 7.89 -19.73
CA PHE A 123 11.82 8.08 -18.85
C PHE A 123 12.16 9.56 -18.67
N VAL A 124 12.46 9.95 -17.43
CA VAL A 124 12.98 11.25 -17.05
C VAL A 124 14.35 11.10 -16.37
N GLU A 125 15.18 12.13 -16.40
CA GLU A 125 16.52 12.05 -15.83
C GLU A 125 16.50 12.09 -14.30
N SER A 126 15.57 12.84 -13.70
CA SER A 126 15.49 13.03 -12.27
C SER A 126 14.13 12.60 -11.70
N ALA A 127 14.16 11.94 -10.53
CA ALA A 127 12.94 11.56 -9.82
C ALA A 127 12.06 12.76 -9.39
N CYS A 128 12.60 13.97 -9.29
CA CYS A 128 11.81 15.18 -8.99
C CYS A 128 11.01 15.68 -10.20
N GLU A 129 11.33 15.25 -11.41
CA GLU A 129 10.66 15.67 -12.65
C GLU A 129 9.41 14.84 -12.96
N ILE A 130 9.24 13.67 -12.34
CA ILE A 130 8.19 12.69 -12.71
C ILE A 130 6.78 13.29 -12.69
N TYR A 131 6.47 14.16 -11.74
CA TYR A 131 5.13 14.75 -11.60
C TYR A 131 4.86 15.77 -12.71
N ALA A 132 5.79 16.71 -12.92
CA ALA A 132 5.65 17.72 -13.96
C ALA A 132 5.64 17.09 -15.36
N ALA A 133 6.48 16.09 -15.60
CA ALA A 133 6.49 15.33 -16.85
C ALA A 133 5.18 14.57 -17.08
N SER A 134 4.59 13.99 -16.05
CA SER A 134 3.29 13.30 -16.13
C SER A 134 2.15 14.25 -16.49
N GLU A 135 2.09 15.41 -15.83
CA GLU A 135 1.11 16.45 -16.18
C GLU A 135 1.27 16.96 -17.61
N MET A 136 2.50 17.26 -18.02
CA MET A 136 2.80 17.78 -19.36
C MET A 136 2.41 16.74 -20.41
N LEU A 137 2.82 15.49 -20.24
CA LEU A 137 2.50 14.40 -21.16
C LEU A 137 1.00 14.15 -21.28
N ALA A 138 0.27 14.17 -20.15
CA ALA A 138 -1.18 14.04 -20.17
C ALA A 138 -1.87 15.18 -20.95
N ARG A 139 -1.39 16.43 -20.80
CA ARG A 139 -1.91 17.58 -21.57
C ARG A 139 -1.60 17.45 -23.06
N GLU A 140 -0.38 17.12 -23.43
CA GLU A 140 0.05 16.96 -24.83
C GLU A 140 -0.74 15.87 -25.57
N LEU A 141 -1.06 14.77 -24.88
CA LEU A 141 -1.81 13.65 -25.43
C LEU A 141 -3.32 13.79 -25.29
N ASN A 142 -3.83 14.91 -24.74
CA ASN A 142 -5.22 15.06 -24.34
C ASN A 142 -5.71 13.86 -23.51
N GLY A 143 -4.82 13.33 -22.67
CA GLY A 143 -5.01 12.18 -21.79
C GLY A 143 -5.43 12.58 -20.38
N HIS A 144 -5.35 11.61 -19.46
CA HIS A 144 -5.67 11.80 -18.05
C HIS A 144 -4.50 11.37 -17.17
N TYR A 145 -3.98 12.28 -16.34
CA TYR A 145 -3.02 11.98 -15.29
C TYR A 145 -3.78 11.50 -14.04
N MET A 146 -3.52 10.27 -13.61
CA MET A 146 -4.24 9.64 -12.50
C MET A 146 -3.94 10.28 -11.16
N ASP A 147 -2.71 10.78 -10.98
CA ASP A 147 -2.24 11.50 -9.78
C ASP A 147 -2.65 10.81 -8.47
N GLN A 148 -2.12 9.61 -8.26
CA GLN A 148 -2.40 8.80 -7.06
C GLN A 148 -2.17 9.54 -5.74
N PHE A 149 -1.21 10.48 -5.72
CA PHE A 149 -0.85 11.19 -4.49
C PHE A 149 -1.85 12.27 -4.09
N THR A 150 -2.59 12.79 -5.06
CA THR A 150 -3.68 13.75 -4.83
C THR A 150 -5.03 13.07 -4.66
N PHE A 151 -5.30 12.01 -5.41
CA PHE A 151 -6.64 11.44 -5.49
C PHE A 151 -6.88 10.15 -4.70
N ALA A 152 -5.84 9.47 -4.19
CA ALA A 152 -6.00 8.17 -3.54
C ALA A 152 -7.00 8.18 -2.37
N GLU A 153 -7.04 9.24 -1.56
CA GLU A 153 -7.90 9.33 -0.38
C GLU A 153 -9.38 9.56 -0.72
N ARG A 154 -9.67 10.19 -1.87
CA ARG A 154 -11.03 10.53 -2.30
C ARG A 154 -11.58 9.59 -3.35
N ALA A 155 -10.71 8.90 -4.08
CA ALA A 155 -11.12 7.95 -5.11
C ALA A 155 -11.72 6.67 -4.51
N THR A 156 -11.28 6.26 -3.32
CA THR A 156 -11.81 5.07 -2.66
C THR A 156 -13.12 5.38 -1.95
N ASP A 157 -14.18 4.67 -2.31
CA ASP A 157 -15.44 4.75 -1.59
C ASP A 157 -15.37 3.97 -0.28
N TRP A 158 -15.03 4.66 0.79
CA TRP A 158 -14.90 4.10 2.13
C TRP A 158 -16.26 3.78 2.79
N ARG A 159 -17.38 4.23 2.21
CA ARG A 159 -18.74 3.91 2.66
C ARG A 159 -19.31 2.68 1.99
N GLY A 160 -18.87 2.43 0.75
CA GLY A 160 -19.37 1.34 -0.07
C GLY A 160 -18.75 0.00 0.29
N ASN A 161 -19.32 -1.03 -0.28
CA ASN A 161 -18.76 -2.38 -0.26
C ASN A 161 -17.45 -2.39 -1.06
N ASN A 162 -16.61 -3.39 -0.82
CA ASN A 162 -15.41 -3.65 -1.61
C ASN A 162 -14.18 -2.79 -1.28
N ASN A 163 -14.22 -1.97 -0.23
CA ASN A 163 -13.01 -1.37 0.29
C ASN A 163 -12.32 -2.32 1.30
N ILE A 164 -11.04 -2.06 1.56
CA ILE A 164 -10.23 -2.95 2.43
C ILE A 164 -10.73 -2.97 3.88
N ALA A 165 -11.30 -1.86 4.37
CA ALA A 165 -11.81 -1.80 5.74
C ALA A 165 -13.05 -2.68 5.90
N ASP A 166 -14.05 -2.54 5.02
CA ASP A 166 -15.23 -3.41 5.00
C ASP A 166 -14.84 -4.89 4.91
N SER A 167 -13.89 -5.21 4.05
CA SER A 167 -13.36 -6.56 3.89
C SER A 167 -12.76 -7.11 5.20
N ILE A 168 -11.93 -6.33 5.89
CA ILE A 168 -11.32 -6.73 7.17
C ILE A 168 -12.40 -7.00 8.21
N PHE A 169 -13.27 -6.03 8.48
CA PHE A 169 -14.28 -6.17 9.53
C PHE A 169 -15.26 -7.30 9.26
N ARG A 170 -15.64 -7.50 8.01
CA ARG A 170 -16.50 -8.62 7.62
C ARG A 170 -15.82 -9.98 7.80
N GLN A 171 -14.54 -10.12 7.48
CA GLN A 171 -13.80 -11.37 7.68
C GLN A 171 -13.50 -11.65 9.16
N MET A 172 -13.40 -10.60 9.98
CA MET A 172 -13.19 -10.72 11.43
C MET A 172 -14.45 -11.17 12.20
N THR A 173 -15.63 -11.16 11.59
CA THR A 173 -16.94 -11.38 12.28
C THR A 173 -16.99 -12.67 13.12
N HIS A 174 -16.31 -13.72 12.69
CA HIS A 174 -16.30 -15.02 13.37
C HIS A 174 -15.02 -15.31 14.17
N GLU A 175 -14.12 -14.32 14.27
CA GLU A 175 -12.90 -14.46 15.05
C GLU A 175 -13.15 -14.19 16.54
N PRO A 176 -12.28 -14.68 17.46
CA PRO A 176 -12.49 -14.53 18.91
C PRO A 176 -12.67 -13.08 19.39
N HIS A 177 -12.01 -12.12 18.69
CA HIS A 177 -12.19 -10.68 18.90
C HIS A 177 -12.60 -10.06 17.56
N PRO A 178 -13.91 -10.06 17.23
CA PRO A 178 -14.39 -9.71 15.88
C PRO A 178 -14.23 -8.21 15.52
N VAL A 179 -14.14 -7.35 16.53
CA VAL A 179 -13.75 -5.95 16.32
C VAL A 179 -12.28 -5.83 16.68
N PRO A 180 -11.38 -5.58 15.70
CA PRO A 180 -9.96 -5.40 15.99
C PRO A 180 -9.72 -4.29 17.01
N SER A 181 -8.87 -4.52 18.01
CA SER A 181 -8.40 -3.45 18.88
C SER A 181 -7.56 -2.44 18.10
N TYR A 182 -6.79 -2.94 17.14
CA TYR A 182 -5.95 -2.12 16.29
C TYR A 182 -5.93 -2.63 14.85
N ILE A 183 -5.82 -1.68 13.91
CA ILE A 183 -5.35 -1.94 12.56
C ILE A 183 -4.02 -1.23 12.39
N VAL A 184 -2.97 -1.99 12.01
CA VAL A 184 -1.60 -1.47 11.85
C VAL A 184 -1.24 -1.52 10.38
N MET A 185 -0.83 -0.38 9.81
CA MET A 185 -0.46 -0.30 8.40
C MET A 185 0.51 0.85 8.12
N SER A 186 1.23 0.79 7.02
CA SER A 186 2.10 1.86 6.54
C SER A 186 1.42 2.67 5.43
N ALA A 187 1.82 3.93 5.27
CA ALA A 187 1.29 4.81 4.24
C ALA A 187 2.32 5.06 3.13
N GLY A 188 1.88 4.96 1.87
CA GLY A 188 2.61 5.46 0.70
C GLY A 188 1.93 6.71 0.14
N THR A 189 0.70 6.59 -0.37
CA THR A 189 -0.13 7.73 -0.76
C THR A 189 -0.96 8.28 0.39
N GLY A 190 -1.30 7.44 1.37
CA GLY A 190 -2.25 7.76 2.43
C GLY A 190 -3.69 7.31 2.16
N GLY A 191 -4.00 6.85 0.95
CA GLY A 191 -5.36 6.45 0.58
C GLY A 191 -5.93 5.32 1.43
N THR A 192 -5.13 4.30 1.75
CA THR A 192 -5.57 3.16 2.57
C THR A 192 -5.79 3.58 4.03
N SER A 193 -4.89 4.38 4.63
CA SER A 193 -5.09 4.88 5.99
C SER A 193 -6.31 5.79 6.10
N ALA A 194 -6.53 6.65 5.10
CA ALA A 194 -7.73 7.48 5.03
C ALA A 194 -9.01 6.64 4.94
N THR A 195 -9.00 5.60 4.12
CA THR A 195 -10.14 4.67 3.96
C THR A 195 -10.47 3.96 5.28
N ILE A 196 -9.47 3.35 5.91
CA ILE A 196 -9.65 2.58 7.15
C ILE A 196 -10.08 3.52 8.30
N GLY A 197 -9.39 4.64 8.50
CA GLY A 197 -9.71 5.55 9.59
C GLY A 197 -11.10 6.18 9.46
N ARG A 198 -11.52 6.55 8.25
CA ARG A 198 -12.89 7.05 8.00
C ARG A 198 -13.95 5.97 8.22
N TYR A 199 -13.67 4.72 7.79
CA TYR A 199 -14.57 3.59 7.99
C TYR A 199 -14.78 3.30 9.48
N ILE A 200 -13.70 3.19 10.25
CA ILE A 200 -13.76 2.97 11.71
C ILE A 200 -14.67 4.01 12.37
N ARG A 201 -14.46 5.29 12.07
CA ARG A 201 -15.25 6.39 12.62
C ARG A 201 -16.72 6.34 12.18
N CYS A 202 -16.96 6.02 10.90
CA CYS A 202 -18.32 5.94 10.35
C CYS A 202 -19.13 4.81 10.99
N GLN A 203 -18.49 3.68 11.29
CA GLN A 203 -19.12 2.53 11.93
C GLN A 203 -19.20 2.65 13.45
N GLY A 204 -18.53 3.64 14.06
CA GLY A 204 -18.48 3.81 15.49
C GLY A 204 -17.71 2.71 16.22
N TYR A 205 -16.69 2.10 15.56
CA TYR A 205 -15.85 1.09 16.21
C TYR A 205 -14.79 1.73 17.11
N ASP A 206 -14.47 1.04 18.21
CA ASP A 206 -13.38 1.43 19.14
C ASP A 206 -11.98 1.05 18.62
N THR A 207 -11.90 0.55 17.41
CA THR A 207 -10.64 0.20 16.74
C THR A 207 -9.74 1.41 16.57
N GLN A 208 -8.46 1.30 16.95
CA GLN A 208 -7.47 2.35 16.71
C GLN A 208 -6.69 2.06 15.42
N LEU A 209 -6.48 3.09 14.61
CA LEU A 209 -5.63 3.02 13.43
C LEU A 209 -4.22 3.49 13.78
N MET A 210 -3.25 2.56 13.77
CA MET A 210 -1.84 2.85 13.90
C MET A 210 -1.15 2.86 12.54
N VAL A 211 -0.52 3.98 12.19
CA VAL A 211 0.29 4.08 10.97
C VAL A 211 1.77 3.97 11.32
N VAL A 212 2.43 2.98 10.72
CA VAL A 212 3.88 2.80 10.84
C VAL A 212 4.58 3.48 9.68
N ASP A 213 5.57 4.31 9.99
CA ASP A 213 6.24 5.18 9.04
C ASP A 213 7.72 4.79 8.93
N PRO A 214 8.23 4.42 7.72
CA PRO A 214 9.61 3.99 7.59
C PRO A 214 10.60 5.14 7.80
N GLN A 215 11.85 4.78 8.03
CA GLN A 215 12.94 5.72 8.15
C GLN A 215 12.98 6.69 6.96
N ASN A 216 13.33 7.97 7.21
CA ASN A 216 13.39 9.05 6.22
C ASN A 216 12.06 9.48 5.57
N SER A 217 10.93 8.96 6.04
CA SER A 217 9.62 9.49 5.66
C SER A 217 9.25 10.69 6.54
N VAL A 218 8.47 11.63 6.01
CA VAL A 218 8.01 12.82 6.74
C VAL A 218 6.61 12.67 7.34
N PHE A 219 5.93 11.55 7.17
CA PHE A 219 4.54 11.42 7.60
C PHE A 219 4.37 11.45 9.11
N LEU A 220 5.25 10.82 9.89
CA LEU A 220 5.21 10.90 11.36
C LEU A 220 5.41 12.34 11.82
N ASP A 221 6.41 13.04 11.28
CA ASP A 221 6.72 14.42 11.66
C ASP A 221 5.57 15.36 11.25
N TYR A 222 4.94 15.11 10.10
CA TYR A 222 3.74 15.82 9.67
C TYR A 222 2.55 15.53 10.58
N TRP A 223 2.31 14.29 10.96
CA TRP A 223 1.24 13.93 11.89
C TRP A 223 1.36 14.65 13.24
N GLN A 224 2.60 14.81 13.73
CA GLN A 224 2.88 15.52 14.98
C GLN A 224 2.79 17.04 14.87
N SER A 225 3.38 17.62 13.83
CA SER A 225 3.57 19.07 13.70
C SER A 225 2.50 19.78 12.86
N ARG A 226 1.78 19.03 12.02
CA ARG A 226 0.86 19.58 11.00
C ARG A 226 1.52 20.50 9.97
N ASN A 227 2.84 20.49 9.89
CA ASN A 227 3.59 21.28 8.91
C ASN A 227 3.62 20.57 7.55
N ALA A 228 2.85 21.06 6.57
CA ALA A 228 2.76 20.51 5.23
C ALA A 228 4.02 20.77 4.36
N ASP A 229 4.90 21.66 4.79
CA ASP A 229 6.11 22.03 4.05
C ASP A 229 7.30 21.11 4.36
N LEU A 230 7.13 20.12 5.23
CA LEU A 230 8.16 19.16 5.57
C LEU A 230 8.70 18.44 4.34
N ARG A 231 10.03 18.37 4.26
CA ARG A 231 10.77 17.64 3.21
C ARG A 231 11.92 16.88 3.83
N SER A 232 12.19 15.68 3.33
CA SER A 232 13.40 14.92 3.63
C SER A 232 14.32 14.93 2.39
N PRO A 233 15.62 15.15 2.54
CA PRO A 233 16.56 15.07 1.43
C PRO A 233 16.76 13.64 0.93
N VAL A 234 16.41 12.66 1.75
CA VAL A 234 16.55 11.23 1.46
C VAL A 234 15.18 10.55 1.62
N GLY A 235 14.77 9.75 0.64
CA GLY A 235 13.56 8.94 0.73
C GLY A 235 13.76 7.66 1.54
N SER A 236 12.66 7.02 1.92
CA SER A 236 12.66 5.67 2.47
C SER A 236 13.26 4.67 1.47
N LYS A 237 14.01 3.70 1.97
CA LYS A 237 14.50 2.56 1.17
C LYS A 237 13.49 1.42 1.10
N ILE A 238 12.37 1.53 1.80
CA ILE A 238 11.27 0.56 1.73
C ILE A 238 10.32 0.97 0.61
N GLU A 239 10.27 0.18 -0.44
CA GLU A 239 9.46 0.48 -1.62
C GLU A 239 7.96 0.53 -1.30
N GLY A 240 7.27 1.49 -1.91
CA GLY A 240 5.82 1.63 -1.86
C GLY A 240 5.26 2.36 -0.65
N ILE A 241 6.09 2.64 0.37
CA ILE A 241 5.69 3.34 1.58
C ILE A 241 6.70 4.43 1.98
N GLY A 242 6.23 5.36 2.81
CA GLY A 242 7.03 6.50 3.23
C GLY A 242 7.29 7.50 2.11
N ARG A 243 7.29 8.77 2.43
CA ARG A 243 7.49 9.84 1.44
C ARG A 243 8.50 10.87 1.94
N PRO A 244 9.32 11.44 1.04
CA PRO A 244 10.23 12.52 1.38
C PRO A 244 9.52 13.88 1.46
N ARG A 245 8.24 13.95 1.16
CA ARG A 245 7.38 15.14 1.25
C ARG A 245 6.00 14.74 1.76
N VAL A 246 5.24 15.72 2.26
CA VAL A 246 3.83 15.53 2.60
C VAL A 246 3.03 15.37 1.32
N GLU A 247 2.22 14.31 1.25
CA GLU A 247 1.35 14.03 0.12
C GLU A 247 -0.10 14.40 0.47
N PRO A 248 -0.87 15.00 -0.48
CA PRO A 248 -2.23 15.49 -0.20
C PRO A 248 -3.20 14.41 0.29
N SER A 249 -3.03 13.16 -0.15
CA SER A 249 -3.89 12.04 0.26
C SER A 249 -3.57 11.47 1.64
N PHE A 250 -2.51 11.91 2.32
CA PHE A 250 -2.25 11.50 3.70
C PHE A 250 -3.04 12.39 4.66
N ILE A 251 -4.08 11.84 5.27
CA ILE A 251 -4.99 12.54 6.17
C ILE A 251 -4.62 12.22 7.62
N PRO A 252 -3.89 13.11 8.33
CA PRO A 252 -3.39 12.83 9.68
C PRO A 252 -4.50 12.73 10.73
N ASP A 253 -5.65 13.39 10.51
CA ASP A 253 -6.73 13.45 11.48
C ASP A 253 -7.53 12.15 11.63
N VAL A 254 -7.31 11.18 10.74
CA VAL A 254 -7.94 9.86 10.84
C VAL A 254 -6.99 8.78 11.37
N VAL A 255 -5.80 9.17 11.77
CA VAL A 255 -4.76 8.31 12.35
C VAL A 255 -4.69 8.53 13.85
N ASP A 256 -4.82 7.46 14.63
CA ASP A 256 -4.86 7.55 16.09
C ASP A 256 -3.46 7.49 16.70
N GLU A 257 -2.55 6.72 16.10
CA GLU A 257 -1.17 6.53 16.56
C GLU A 257 -0.20 6.38 15.40
N MET A 258 1.03 6.86 15.56
CA MET A 258 2.10 6.62 14.60
C MET A 258 3.40 6.13 15.26
N LEU A 259 4.14 5.27 14.56
CA LEU A 259 5.44 4.74 14.99
C LEU A 259 6.45 4.82 13.86
N ARG A 260 7.66 5.32 14.14
CA ARG A 260 8.81 5.26 13.22
C ARG A 260 9.42 3.86 13.23
N VAL A 261 9.63 3.29 12.05
CA VAL A 261 10.24 1.97 11.88
C VAL A 261 11.55 2.08 11.10
N PRO A 262 12.67 1.61 11.65
CA PRO A 262 13.93 1.52 10.90
C PRO A 262 13.82 0.59 9.70
N ASP A 263 14.47 0.96 8.58
CA ASP A 263 14.45 0.15 7.35
C ASP A 263 15.03 -1.25 7.60
N ALA A 264 16.08 -1.36 8.43
CA ALA A 264 16.65 -2.64 8.82
C ALA A 264 15.68 -3.54 9.62
N ALA A 265 14.86 -2.95 10.50
CA ALA A 265 13.80 -3.68 11.20
C ALA A 265 12.74 -4.21 10.23
N SER A 266 12.38 -3.40 9.24
CA SER A 266 11.42 -3.78 8.19
C SER A 266 11.91 -5.00 7.39
N VAL A 267 13.16 -4.98 6.93
CA VAL A 267 13.76 -6.09 6.18
C VAL A 267 13.93 -7.34 7.05
N ALA A 268 14.42 -7.18 8.29
CA ALA A 268 14.55 -8.31 9.23
C ALA A 268 13.19 -8.99 9.49
N THR A 269 12.13 -8.19 9.63
CA THR A 269 10.78 -8.70 9.88
C THR A 269 10.20 -9.38 8.64
N ALA A 270 10.48 -8.89 7.43
CA ALA A 270 10.09 -9.57 6.20
C ALA A 270 10.75 -10.96 6.07
N HIS A 271 12.04 -11.09 6.42
CA HIS A 271 12.73 -12.37 6.48
C HIS A 271 12.15 -13.31 7.56
N TRP A 272 11.80 -12.77 8.72
CA TRP A 272 11.13 -13.56 9.76
C TRP A 272 9.76 -14.04 9.30
N LEU A 273 8.97 -13.19 8.67
CA LEU A 273 7.67 -13.57 8.09
C LEU A 273 7.78 -14.67 7.03
N GLU A 274 8.85 -14.69 6.23
CA GLU A 274 9.10 -15.77 5.28
C GLU A 274 9.13 -17.12 6.01
N THR A 275 9.76 -17.20 7.19
CA THR A 275 9.81 -18.45 7.98
C THR A 275 8.44 -18.82 8.57
N GLN A 276 7.58 -17.85 8.86
CA GLN A 276 6.26 -18.09 9.43
C GLN A 276 5.22 -18.49 8.37
N LEU A 277 5.32 -17.91 7.17
CA LEU A 277 4.33 -18.06 6.10
C LEU A 277 4.74 -19.07 5.02
N GLY A 278 6.01 -19.51 5.00
CA GLY A 278 6.56 -20.36 3.94
C GLY A 278 6.70 -19.65 2.58
N ARG A 279 6.60 -18.32 2.55
CA ARG A 279 6.75 -17.50 1.34
C ARG A 279 7.30 -16.12 1.65
N LYS A 280 7.96 -15.52 0.66
CA LYS A 280 8.51 -14.17 0.74
C LYS A 280 7.40 -13.11 0.68
N VAL A 281 7.61 -12.01 1.41
CA VAL A 281 6.74 -10.83 1.43
C VAL A 281 7.55 -9.57 1.17
N GLY A 282 6.89 -8.49 0.72
CA GLY A 282 7.56 -7.20 0.56
C GLY A 282 8.01 -6.59 1.89
N ALA A 283 9.04 -5.75 1.87
CA ALA A 283 9.56 -5.11 3.08
C ALA A 283 8.56 -4.14 3.74
N SER A 284 7.60 -3.59 2.97
CA SER A 284 6.46 -2.84 3.51
C SER A 284 5.58 -3.68 4.44
N THR A 285 5.41 -4.98 4.12
CA THR A 285 4.76 -5.95 5.03
C THR A 285 5.60 -6.14 6.29
N GLY A 286 6.93 -6.19 6.15
CA GLY A 286 7.84 -6.23 7.31
C GLY A 286 7.71 -5.00 8.20
N THR A 287 7.61 -3.80 7.63
CA THR A 287 7.34 -2.56 8.38
C THR A 287 6.03 -2.65 9.17
N ASN A 288 4.97 -3.10 8.51
CA ASN A 288 3.66 -3.28 9.12
C ASN A 288 3.70 -4.28 10.28
N MET A 289 4.29 -5.44 10.05
CA MET A 289 4.37 -6.49 11.07
C MET A 289 5.29 -6.10 12.22
N TRP A 290 6.38 -5.37 11.98
CA TRP A 290 7.21 -4.84 13.07
C TRP A 290 6.38 -4.00 14.03
N GLY A 291 5.60 -3.05 13.52
CA GLY A 291 4.70 -2.25 14.34
C GLY A 291 3.66 -3.09 15.08
N ALA A 292 3.08 -4.09 14.40
CA ALA A 292 2.10 -4.99 15.01
C ALA A 292 2.71 -5.83 16.14
N LEU A 293 3.97 -6.29 16.01
CA LEU A 293 4.68 -7.02 17.07
C LEU A 293 5.01 -6.13 18.27
N GLN A 294 5.47 -4.89 18.03
CA GLN A 294 5.70 -3.92 19.10
C GLN A 294 4.41 -3.62 19.87
N LEU A 295 3.31 -3.43 19.15
CA LEU A 295 2.00 -3.20 19.73
C LEU A 295 1.50 -4.42 20.53
N ALA A 296 1.68 -5.64 20.00
CA ALA A 296 1.30 -6.87 20.70
C ALA A 296 2.11 -7.03 22.00
N ALA A 297 3.41 -6.72 21.99
CA ALA A 297 4.25 -6.72 23.19
C ALA A 297 3.74 -5.70 24.22
N ARG A 298 3.43 -4.48 23.80
CA ARG A 298 2.82 -3.44 24.66
C ARG A 298 1.49 -3.91 25.28
N MET A 299 0.60 -4.47 24.47
CA MET A 299 -0.69 -5.00 24.97
C MET A 299 -0.48 -6.13 26.00
N ARG A 300 0.50 -7.02 25.75
CA ARG A 300 0.87 -8.10 26.69
C ARG A 300 1.37 -7.54 28.02
N GLU A 301 2.25 -6.55 28.00
CA GLU A 301 2.78 -5.88 29.21
C GLU A 301 1.67 -5.16 29.98
N GLU A 302 0.70 -4.60 29.29
CA GLU A 302 -0.50 -3.95 29.87
C GLU A 302 -1.58 -4.95 30.32
N GLY A 303 -1.39 -6.26 30.09
CA GLY A 303 -2.39 -7.29 30.42
C GLY A 303 -3.67 -7.22 29.56
N ARG A 304 -3.61 -6.61 28.40
CA ARG A 304 -4.73 -6.43 27.46
C ARG A 304 -4.86 -7.64 26.53
N THR A 305 -6.08 -7.98 26.20
CA THR A 305 -6.44 -8.97 25.18
C THR A 305 -7.11 -8.28 24.00
N GLY A 306 -7.16 -8.95 22.84
CA GLY A 306 -7.81 -8.40 21.65
C GLY A 306 -7.21 -8.92 20.35
N SER A 307 -7.58 -8.29 19.25
CA SER A 307 -7.03 -8.63 17.95
C SER A 307 -6.34 -7.42 17.30
N ILE A 308 -5.27 -7.72 16.56
CA ILE A 308 -4.51 -6.77 15.74
C ILE A 308 -4.56 -7.29 14.30
N VAL A 309 -5.01 -6.44 13.39
CA VAL A 309 -4.95 -6.73 11.95
C VAL A 309 -3.88 -5.87 11.31
N THR A 310 -3.03 -6.48 10.49
CA THR A 310 -2.06 -5.76 9.67
C THR A 310 -2.14 -6.19 8.22
N LEU A 311 -1.39 -5.53 7.32
CA LEU A 311 -1.48 -5.76 5.88
C LEU A 311 -0.25 -6.49 5.36
N LEU A 312 -0.48 -7.56 4.58
CA LEU A 312 0.49 -8.14 3.68
C LEU A 312 0.32 -7.46 2.32
N CYS A 313 1.20 -6.49 2.04
CA CYS A 313 1.00 -5.52 0.96
C CYS A 313 1.22 -6.10 -0.43
N ASP A 314 2.25 -6.94 -0.58
CA ASP A 314 2.64 -7.55 -1.86
C ASP A 314 3.55 -8.77 -1.67
N SER A 315 3.78 -9.50 -2.77
CA SER A 315 4.68 -10.66 -2.81
C SER A 315 6.15 -10.23 -2.77
N GLY A 316 6.95 -10.95 -2.00
CA GLY A 316 8.41 -10.78 -1.91
C GLY A 316 9.18 -11.21 -3.16
N GLU A 317 8.56 -11.95 -4.08
CA GLU A 317 9.19 -12.39 -5.34
C GLU A 317 9.68 -11.23 -6.22
N ARG A 318 9.14 -10.03 -6.00
CA ARG A 318 9.59 -8.80 -6.68
C ARG A 318 10.94 -8.29 -6.20
N TYR A 319 11.41 -8.78 -5.04
CA TYR A 319 12.52 -8.20 -4.27
C TYR A 319 13.68 -9.18 -4.06
N LEU A 320 13.79 -10.22 -4.91
CA LEU A 320 14.85 -11.22 -4.83
C LEU A 320 16.25 -10.62 -5.02
N GLU A 321 16.35 -9.57 -5.84
CA GLU A 321 17.62 -8.87 -6.12
C GLU A 321 17.92 -7.74 -5.12
N THR A 322 16.98 -7.43 -4.22
CA THR A 322 17.10 -6.35 -3.23
C THR A 322 16.98 -6.89 -1.81
N TYR A 323 15.81 -6.85 -1.19
CA TYR A 323 15.63 -7.21 0.23
C TYR A 323 15.97 -8.67 0.56
N TYR A 324 15.99 -9.56 -0.41
CA TYR A 324 16.38 -10.98 -0.26
C TYR A 324 17.76 -11.32 -0.83
N ASN A 325 18.52 -10.30 -1.26
CA ASN A 325 19.91 -10.41 -1.64
C ASN A 325 20.81 -9.88 -0.50
N ALA A 326 21.63 -10.75 0.08
CA ALA A 326 22.43 -10.40 1.27
C ALA A 326 23.43 -9.26 1.02
N GLU A 327 24.06 -9.24 -0.16
CA GLU A 327 25.01 -8.18 -0.52
C GLU A 327 24.32 -6.84 -0.68
N TRP A 328 23.16 -6.83 -1.36
CA TRP A 328 22.36 -5.64 -1.52
C TRP A 328 21.86 -5.10 -0.17
N VAL A 329 21.37 -5.99 0.71
CA VAL A 329 20.90 -5.62 2.05
C VAL A 329 22.05 -5.01 2.85
N GLN A 330 23.22 -5.64 2.86
CA GLN A 330 24.38 -5.11 3.59
C GLN A 330 24.81 -3.73 3.07
N ALA A 331 24.78 -3.52 1.75
CA ALA A 331 25.21 -2.27 1.12
C ALA A 331 24.18 -1.12 1.28
N ASN A 332 22.89 -1.44 1.29
CA ASN A 332 21.82 -0.42 1.21
C ASN A 332 21.04 -0.24 2.51
N ILE A 333 20.89 -1.30 3.31
CA ILE A 333 20.11 -1.32 4.55
C ILE A 333 21.01 -1.39 5.77
N GLY A 334 22.11 -2.18 5.69
CA GLY A 334 23.03 -2.45 6.78
C GLY A 334 22.76 -3.78 7.48
N ASP A 335 23.27 -3.92 8.71
CA ASP A 335 23.14 -5.16 9.48
C ASP A 335 21.71 -5.33 10.04
N ILE A 336 21.07 -6.43 9.67
CA ILE A 336 19.72 -6.80 10.14
C ILE A 336 19.73 -7.83 11.28
N ALA A 337 20.89 -8.35 11.68
CA ALA A 337 20.98 -9.39 12.72
C ALA A 337 20.50 -8.92 14.11
N PRO A 338 20.78 -7.71 14.58
CA PRO A 338 20.22 -7.21 15.84
C PRO A 338 18.70 -7.19 15.85
N TRP A 339 18.08 -6.82 14.73
CA TRP A 339 16.63 -6.76 14.58
C TRP A 339 15.99 -8.17 14.56
N LYS A 340 16.64 -9.15 13.94
CA LYS A 340 16.23 -10.56 14.02
C LYS A 340 16.26 -11.08 15.47
N ALA A 341 17.30 -10.74 16.23
CA ALA A 341 17.39 -11.09 17.64
C ALA A 341 16.28 -10.43 18.47
N GLN A 342 15.95 -9.17 18.20
CA GLN A 342 14.86 -8.46 18.87
C GLN A 342 13.50 -9.07 18.56
N ILE A 343 13.22 -9.44 17.30
CA ILE A 343 11.98 -10.16 16.94
C ILE A 343 11.87 -11.46 17.74
N ALA A 344 12.97 -12.24 17.81
CA ALA A 344 12.99 -13.50 18.57
C ALA A 344 12.72 -13.32 20.08
N GLN A 345 13.02 -12.14 20.63
CA GLN A 345 12.69 -11.79 22.02
C GLN A 345 11.22 -11.36 22.16
N LEU A 346 10.70 -10.57 21.21
CA LEU A 346 9.32 -10.07 21.23
C LEU A 346 8.29 -11.21 21.17
N VAL A 347 8.54 -12.22 20.35
CA VAL A 347 7.59 -13.33 20.10
C VAL A 347 7.66 -14.48 21.11
N LYS A 348 8.59 -14.41 22.07
CA LYS A 348 8.65 -15.32 23.21
C LYS A 348 7.64 -14.93 24.30
#